data_50d0e20ed0f4ad64dca9279a60ae38ec
#
_entry.id   50d0e20ed0f4ad64dca9279a60ae38ec
#
_cell.length_a   1.000
_cell.length_b   1.000
_cell.length_c   1.000
_cell.angle_alpha   90.00
_cell.angle_beta   90.00
_cell.angle_gamma   90.00
#
_symmetry.space_group_name_H-M   'P 1'
#
loop_
_entity.id
_entity.type
_entity.pdbx_description
1 polymer ?
#
loop_
_entity_poly.entity_id
_entity_poly.type
_entity_poly.pdbx_seq_one_letter_code
_entity_poly.pdbx_strand_id
1 'polypeptide(L)'
;MFFREFSIVRVKSQVRGWEFPFNLDECSESPLAGAFDDALLRRLDVACGHLPFARRSQDGRRAWTLLTPRGELDVWFTSDGSVFVEGITSLNPVFAVFAQLLEVCPDLALEDRITGELHDRASLLRLVRRDEQKVANRFSVAAALAA
;
A
#
# COMPACT_ATOMS: atom_id res chain seq x y z
N MET A 1 15.67 -4.09 1.02
CA MET A 1 14.23 -4.46 1.07
C MET A 1 13.88 -4.87 2.47
N PHE A 2 12.73 -4.45 2.94
CA PHE A 2 12.26 -4.72 4.30
C PHE A 2 10.89 -5.39 4.26
N PHE A 3 10.56 -6.12 5.31
CA PHE A 3 9.20 -6.61 5.49
C PHE A 3 8.27 -5.42 5.73
N ARG A 4 7.18 -5.39 4.98
CA ARG A 4 6.18 -4.32 5.01
C ARG A 4 4.79 -4.91 5.16
N GLU A 5 3.96 -4.22 5.92
CA GLU A 5 2.63 -4.68 6.25
C GLU A 5 1.68 -3.50 6.29
N PHE A 6 0.73 -3.49 5.36
CA PHE A 6 -0.22 -2.40 5.18
C PHE A 6 -1.66 -2.91 5.11
N SER A 7 -2.59 -2.04 5.42
CA SER A 7 -4.01 -2.21 5.09
C SER A 7 -4.46 -1.11 4.15
N ILE A 8 -5.28 -1.46 3.17
CA ILE A 8 -6.01 -0.49 2.36
C ILE A 8 -7.33 -0.25 3.07
N VAL A 9 -7.64 0.99 3.41
CA VAL A 9 -8.80 1.35 4.21
C VAL A 9 -9.56 2.48 3.53
N ARG A 10 -10.86 2.65 3.90
CA ARG A 10 -11.64 3.81 3.49
C ARG A 10 -11.64 4.82 4.63
N VAL A 11 -11.56 6.09 4.27
CA VAL A 11 -11.64 7.19 5.23
C VAL A 11 -13.00 7.88 5.15
N LYS A 12 -13.46 8.42 6.28
CA LYS A 12 -14.66 9.24 6.35
C LYS A 12 -14.46 10.52 5.56
N SER A 13 -15.54 11.08 4.99
CA SER A 13 -15.49 12.25 4.13
C SER A 13 -14.85 13.47 4.80
N GLN A 14 -15.05 13.65 6.11
CA GLN A 14 -14.47 14.76 6.85
C GLN A 14 -12.94 14.68 6.97
N VAL A 15 -12.33 13.54 6.72
CA VAL A 15 -10.89 13.33 6.82
C VAL A 15 -10.14 13.77 5.56
N ARG A 16 -10.82 13.95 4.44
CA ARG A 16 -10.20 14.29 3.15
C ARG A 16 -9.37 15.57 3.16
N GLY A 17 -9.72 16.53 4.01
CA GLY A 17 -8.99 17.79 4.16
C GLY A 17 -7.87 17.74 5.19
N TRP A 18 -7.65 16.62 5.84
CA TRP A 18 -6.61 16.48 6.85
C TRP A 18 -5.23 16.38 6.22
N GLU A 19 -4.24 16.76 7.00
CA GLU A 19 -2.84 16.66 6.59
C GLU A 19 -2.34 15.23 6.82
N PHE A 20 -1.87 14.58 5.75
CA PHE A 20 -1.27 13.26 5.79
C PHE A 20 0.25 13.35 5.73
N PRO A 21 1.02 12.42 6.36
CA PRO A 21 0.49 11.33 7.17
C PRO A 21 0.10 11.76 8.58
N PHE A 22 -0.77 11.00 9.22
CA PHE A 22 -1.06 11.15 10.63
C PHE A 22 -1.19 9.77 11.30
N ASN A 23 -0.97 9.72 12.62
CA ASN A 23 -1.03 8.47 13.37
C ASN A 23 -2.46 8.20 13.83
N LEU A 24 -2.98 7.00 13.53
CA LEU A 24 -4.32 6.59 13.95
C LEU A 24 -4.49 6.58 15.46
N ASP A 25 -3.43 6.24 16.21
CA ASP A 25 -3.47 6.19 17.67
C ASP A 25 -3.66 7.57 18.33
N GLU A 26 -3.38 8.64 17.59
CA GLU A 26 -3.55 10.03 18.07
C GLU A 26 -4.96 10.56 17.82
N CYS A 27 -5.81 9.82 17.11
CA CYS A 27 -7.18 10.23 16.81
C CYS A 27 -8.12 9.88 17.94
N SER A 28 -8.91 10.85 18.40
CA SER A 28 -9.94 10.64 19.43
C SER A 28 -11.13 9.81 18.91
N GLU A 29 -11.44 9.96 17.63
CA GLU A 29 -12.45 9.18 16.92
C GLU A 29 -11.79 8.51 15.71
N SER A 30 -12.27 7.31 15.35
CA SER A 30 -11.74 6.61 14.18
C SER A 30 -12.03 7.41 12.90
N PRO A 31 -11.00 7.71 12.10
CA PRO A 31 -11.18 8.34 10.80
C PRO A 31 -11.64 7.35 9.72
N LEU A 32 -11.72 6.07 10.05
CA LEU A 32 -12.02 5.00 9.09
C LEU A 32 -13.52 4.81 8.91
N ALA A 33 -13.93 4.55 7.66
CA ALA A 33 -15.34 4.38 7.29
C ALA A 33 -15.85 2.96 7.46
N GLY A 34 -15.01 2.02 7.88
CA GLY A 34 -15.38 0.62 8.10
C GLY A 34 -15.04 -0.30 6.94
N ALA A 35 -15.51 -1.54 7.01
CA ALA A 35 -15.20 -2.58 6.04
C ALA A 35 -15.77 -2.27 4.64
N PHE A 36 -15.14 -2.85 3.62
CA PHE A 36 -15.63 -2.78 2.24
C PHE A 36 -16.81 -3.73 2.05
N ASP A 37 -17.81 -3.30 1.27
CA ASP A 37 -18.86 -4.20 0.82
C ASP A 37 -18.33 -5.14 -0.29
N ASP A 38 -19.07 -6.23 -0.55
CA ASP A 38 -18.66 -7.23 -1.53
C ASP A 38 -18.52 -6.68 -2.95
N ALA A 39 -19.38 -5.75 -3.33
CA ALA A 39 -19.33 -5.16 -4.66
C ALA A 39 -18.04 -4.34 -4.87
N LEU A 40 -17.67 -3.54 -3.88
CA LEU A 40 -16.43 -2.75 -3.93
C LEU A 40 -15.20 -3.65 -3.87
N LEU A 41 -15.20 -4.69 -3.01
CA LEU A 41 -14.10 -5.66 -2.95
C LEU A 41 -13.85 -6.33 -4.29
N ARG A 42 -14.89 -6.71 -5.02
CA ARG A 42 -14.75 -7.30 -6.37
C ARG A 42 -14.12 -6.32 -7.34
N ARG A 43 -14.52 -5.05 -7.29
CA ARG A 43 -13.94 -4.02 -8.15
C ARG A 43 -12.45 -3.81 -7.85
N LEU A 44 -12.08 -3.78 -6.58
CA LEU A 44 -10.68 -3.69 -6.15
C LEU A 44 -9.88 -4.91 -6.58
N ASP A 45 -10.45 -6.10 -6.42
CA ASP A 45 -9.84 -7.36 -6.85
C ASP A 45 -9.53 -7.35 -8.37
N VAL A 46 -10.50 -6.98 -9.19
CA VAL A 46 -10.32 -6.86 -10.64
C VAL A 46 -9.23 -5.83 -10.97
N ALA A 47 -9.22 -4.69 -10.28
CA ALA A 47 -8.22 -3.64 -10.50
C ALA A 47 -6.80 -4.14 -10.21
N CYS A 48 -6.59 -4.94 -9.17
CA CYS A 48 -5.30 -5.57 -8.88
C CYS A 48 -4.81 -6.46 -10.03
N GLY A 49 -5.71 -7.18 -10.68
CA GLY A 49 -5.37 -8.04 -11.80
C GLY A 49 -4.85 -7.32 -13.04
N HIS A 50 -5.05 -6.01 -13.13
CA HIS A 50 -4.53 -5.18 -14.21
C HIS A 50 -3.11 -4.67 -13.97
N LEU A 51 -2.55 -4.91 -12.79
CA LEU A 51 -1.19 -4.49 -12.48
C LEU A 51 -0.17 -5.36 -13.21
N PRO A 52 0.95 -4.78 -13.69
CA PRO A 52 2.07 -5.55 -14.19
C PRO A 52 2.61 -6.51 -13.12
N PHE A 53 3.01 -7.69 -13.53
CA PHE A 53 3.56 -8.73 -12.64
C PHE A 53 2.54 -9.31 -11.63
N ALA A 54 1.26 -8.92 -11.69
CA ALA A 54 0.24 -9.50 -10.83
C ALA A 54 -0.15 -10.90 -11.30
N ARG A 55 -0.17 -11.85 -10.36
CA ARG A 55 -0.63 -13.21 -10.60
C ARG A 55 -1.57 -13.64 -9.49
N ARG A 56 -2.65 -14.31 -9.87
CA ARG A 56 -3.60 -14.84 -8.90
C ARG A 56 -2.95 -15.95 -8.08
N SER A 57 -3.16 -15.94 -6.76
CA SER A 57 -2.73 -17.02 -5.89
C SER A 57 -3.44 -18.34 -6.25
N GLN A 58 -2.70 -19.46 -6.20
CA GLN A 58 -3.19 -20.78 -6.60
C GLN A 58 -4.01 -21.48 -5.51
N ASP A 59 -4.03 -20.97 -4.30
CA ASP A 59 -4.71 -21.61 -3.16
C ASP A 59 -6.20 -21.28 -3.04
N GLY A 60 -6.81 -20.70 -4.07
CA GLY A 60 -8.24 -20.40 -4.11
C GLY A 60 -8.67 -19.18 -3.32
N ARG A 61 -7.74 -18.50 -2.65
CA ARG A 61 -8.01 -17.26 -1.92
C ARG A 61 -8.07 -16.08 -2.89
N ARG A 62 -8.81 -15.04 -2.51
CA ARG A 62 -8.80 -13.77 -3.26
C ARG A 62 -7.50 -13.03 -2.96
N ALA A 63 -6.43 -13.48 -3.56
CA ALA A 63 -5.11 -12.91 -3.37
C ALA A 63 -4.38 -12.75 -4.70
N TRP A 64 -3.55 -11.74 -4.76
CA TRP A 64 -2.64 -11.48 -5.87
C TRP A 64 -1.23 -11.45 -5.33
N THR A 65 -0.30 -12.03 -6.08
CA THR A 65 1.14 -11.93 -5.81
C THR A 65 1.78 -11.12 -6.92
N LEU A 66 2.53 -10.10 -6.55
CA LEU A 66 3.35 -9.31 -7.46
C LEU A 66 4.82 -9.68 -7.24
N LEU A 67 5.42 -10.30 -8.26
CA LEU A 67 6.85 -10.60 -8.28
C LEU A 67 7.55 -9.54 -9.13
N THR A 68 8.28 -8.64 -8.50
CA THR A 68 8.97 -7.55 -9.18
C THR A 68 10.46 -7.59 -8.89
N PRO A 69 11.32 -6.92 -9.70
CA PRO A 69 12.73 -6.80 -9.36
C PRO A 69 12.98 -6.11 -8.01
N ARG A 70 11.97 -5.42 -7.46
CA ARG A 70 12.07 -4.69 -6.20
C ARG A 70 11.45 -5.43 -5.02
N GLY A 71 11.07 -6.69 -5.20
CA GLY A 71 10.56 -7.54 -4.15
C GLY A 71 9.28 -8.27 -4.49
N GLU A 72 8.77 -8.98 -3.51
CA GLU A 72 7.54 -9.76 -3.59
C GLU A 72 6.48 -9.13 -2.69
N LEU A 73 5.28 -8.95 -3.24
CA LEU A 73 4.17 -8.31 -2.55
C LEU A 73 2.90 -9.12 -2.75
N ASP A 74 2.21 -9.42 -1.65
CA ASP A 74 0.91 -10.09 -1.67
C ASP A 74 -0.20 -9.09 -1.35
N VAL A 75 -1.31 -9.19 -2.07
CA VAL A 75 -2.53 -8.42 -1.82
C VAL A 75 -3.65 -9.39 -1.50
N TRP A 76 -4.25 -9.25 -0.32
CA TRP A 76 -5.27 -10.15 0.20
C TRP A 76 -6.62 -9.44 0.32
N PHE A 77 -7.68 -10.10 -0.15
CA PHE A 77 -9.06 -9.63 0.02
C PHE A 77 -9.77 -10.63 0.91
N THR A 78 -10.09 -10.22 2.13
CA THR A 78 -10.67 -11.12 3.13
C THR A 78 -12.19 -11.15 3.08
N SER A 79 -12.79 -12.22 3.63
CA SER A 79 -14.25 -12.38 3.66
C SER A 79 -14.94 -11.37 4.57
N ASP A 80 -14.22 -10.77 5.53
CA ASP A 80 -14.75 -9.75 6.44
C ASP A 80 -14.68 -8.32 5.87
N GLY A 81 -14.29 -8.18 4.62
CA GLY A 81 -14.25 -6.87 3.96
C GLY A 81 -12.99 -6.05 4.21
N SER A 82 -11.85 -6.72 4.43
CA SER A 82 -10.55 -6.08 4.61
C SER A 82 -9.63 -6.31 3.42
N VAL A 83 -8.69 -5.40 3.22
CA VAL A 83 -7.66 -5.50 2.17
C VAL A 83 -6.29 -5.31 2.83
N PHE A 84 -5.44 -6.32 2.71
CA PHE A 84 -4.08 -6.30 3.25
C PHE A 84 -3.05 -6.37 2.13
N VAL A 85 -1.94 -5.67 2.34
CA VAL A 85 -0.80 -5.62 1.42
C VAL A 85 0.45 -5.89 2.24
N GLU A 86 1.16 -6.99 1.95
CA GLU A 86 2.34 -7.37 2.74
C GLU A 86 3.39 -8.04 1.88
N GLY A 87 4.64 -7.95 2.30
CA GLY A 87 5.75 -8.62 1.66
C GLY A 87 7.10 -8.02 1.98
N ILE A 88 8.15 -8.66 1.44
CA ILE A 88 9.53 -8.16 1.52
C ILE A 88 9.80 -7.40 0.22
N THR A 89 9.77 -6.08 0.30
CA THR A 89 9.75 -5.22 -0.88
C THR A 89 10.25 -3.81 -0.58
N SER A 90 10.59 -3.07 -1.64
CA SER A 90 10.66 -1.62 -1.58
C SER A 90 9.24 -1.02 -1.59
N LEU A 91 9.11 0.29 -1.40
CA LEU A 91 7.79 0.94 -1.37
C LEU A 91 7.17 1.12 -2.76
N ASN A 92 7.95 1.02 -3.83
CA ASN A 92 7.45 1.22 -5.19
C ASN A 92 6.29 0.30 -5.58
N PRO A 93 6.38 -1.03 -5.37
CA PRO A 93 5.24 -1.91 -5.65
C PRO A 93 4.02 -1.62 -4.79
N VAL A 94 4.22 -1.23 -3.53
CA VAL A 94 3.12 -0.83 -2.63
C VAL A 94 2.40 0.39 -3.19
N PHE A 95 3.15 1.41 -3.62
CA PHE A 95 2.59 2.60 -4.24
C PHE A 95 1.81 2.25 -5.52
N ALA A 96 2.33 1.37 -6.36
CA ALA A 96 1.66 0.95 -7.59
C ALA A 96 0.29 0.30 -7.30
N VAL A 97 0.23 -0.57 -6.30
CA VAL A 97 -1.04 -1.19 -5.86
C VAL A 97 -2.00 -0.11 -5.38
N PHE A 98 -1.56 0.75 -4.48
CA PHE A 98 -2.41 1.79 -3.90
C PHE A 98 -2.93 2.76 -4.96
N ALA A 99 -2.07 3.24 -5.86
CA ALA A 99 -2.46 4.13 -6.94
C ALA A 99 -3.51 3.49 -7.88
N GLN A 100 -3.34 2.20 -8.19
CA GLN A 100 -4.29 1.46 -9.01
C GLN A 100 -5.66 1.36 -8.33
N LEU A 101 -5.69 1.06 -7.03
CA LEU A 101 -6.93 0.94 -6.28
C LEU A 101 -7.64 2.29 -6.09
N LEU A 102 -6.89 3.39 -5.99
CA LEU A 102 -7.45 4.74 -5.93
C LEU A 102 -8.25 5.12 -7.17
N GLU A 103 -7.93 4.57 -8.34
CA GLU A 103 -8.72 4.76 -9.56
C GLU A 103 -10.14 4.20 -9.44
N VAL A 104 -10.31 3.16 -8.62
CA VAL A 104 -11.62 2.54 -8.36
C VAL A 104 -12.35 3.26 -7.24
N CYS A 105 -11.65 3.65 -6.19
CA CYS A 105 -12.23 4.26 -5.00
C CYS A 105 -11.33 5.41 -4.49
N PRO A 106 -11.71 6.67 -4.73
CA PRO A 106 -10.91 7.82 -4.30
C PRO A 106 -10.80 8.01 -2.79
N ASP A 107 -11.66 7.36 -2.01
CA ASP A 107 -11.71 7.48 -0.54
C ASP A 107 -10.71 6.59 0.19
N LEU A 108 -9.84 5.92 -0.54
CA LEU A 108 -8.86 5.01 0.05
C LEU A 108 -7.70 5.76 0.70
N ALA A 109 -7.19 5.17 1.77
CA ALA A 109 -5.92 5.51 2.39
C ALA A 109 -5.13 4.24 2.67
N LEU A 110 -3.83 4.38 2.87
CA LEU A 110 -2.94 3.27 3.20
C LEU A 110 -2.53 3.37 4.66
N GLU A 111 -2.87 2.37 5.44
CA GLU A 111 -2.45 2.25 6.84
C GLU A 111 -1.19 1.42 6.93
N ASP A 112 -0.11 2.01 7.45
CA ASP A 112 1.09 1.27 7.81
C ASP A 112 0.83 0.57 9.15
N ARG A 113 0.74 -0.76 9.12
CA ARG A 113 0.39 -1.54 10.32
C ARG A 113 1.55 -1.67 11.31
N ILE A 114 2.75 -1.34 10.90
CA ILE A 114 3.94 -1.35 11.76
C ILE A 114 4.05 -0.03 12.53
N THR A 115 3.81 1.11 11.87
CA THR A 115 3.95 2.43 12.48
C THR A 115 2.64 3.02 13.00
N GLY A 116 1.49 2.56 12.48
CA GLY A 116 0.18 3.15 12.77
C GLY A 116 -0.14 4.41 11.96
N GLU A 117 0.72 4.79 11.04
CA GLU A 117 0.51 5.96 10.19
C GLU A 117 -0.45 5.69 9.05
N LEU A 118 -1.32 6.66 8.80
CA LEU A 118 -2.24 6.67 7.67
C LEU A 118 -1.73 7.60 6.59
N HIS A 119 -1.63 7.10 5.36
CA HIS A 119 -1.11 7.83 4.21
C HIS A 119 -2.16 8.02 3.13
N ASP A 120 -2.15 9.18 2.51
CA ASP A 120 -2.77 9.41 1.22
C ASP A 120 -1.74 9.17 0.08
N ARG A 121 -2.16 9.38 -1.16
CA ARG A 121 -1.29 9.20 -2.32
C ARG A 121 -0.04 10.08 -2.23
N ALA A 122 -0.22 11.35 -1.88
CA ALA A 122 0.88 12.32 -1.84
C ALA A 122 1.90 11.99 -0.75
N SER A 123 1.45 11.63 0.46
CA SER A 123 2.36 11.28 1.54
C SER A 123 3.11 9.97 1.28
N LEU A 124 2.44 8.98 0.68
CA LEU A 124 3.11 7.74 0.30
C LEU A 124 4.16 7.98 -0.81
N LEU A 125 3.84 8.82 -1.79
CA LEU A 125 4.79 9.17 -2.84
C LEU A 125 6.06 9.84 -2.28
N ARG A 126 5.93 10.68 -1.26
CA ARG A 126 7.09 11.26 -0.56
C ARG A 126 7.95 10.19 0.09
N LEU A 127 7.33 9.18 0.71
CA LEU A 127 8.09 8.05 1.29
C LEU A 127 8.80 7.22 0.21
N VAL A 128 8.14 6.96 -0.91
CA VAL A 128 8.75 6.24 -2.05
C VAL A 128 10.00 6.99 -2.53
N ARG A 129 9.92 8.29 -2.69
CA ARG A 129 11.06 9.12 -3.14
C ARG A 129 12.21 9.10 -2.13
N ARG A 130 11.93 9.13 -0.83
CA ARG A 130 12.97 9.01 0.20
C ARG A 130 13.64 7.63 0.17
N ASP A 131 12.85 6.58 -0.01
CA ASP A 131 13.34 5.20 -0.09
C ASP A 131 14.28 5.05 -1.30
N GLU A 132 13.90 5.56 -2.46
CA GLU A 132 14.73 5.57 -3.67
C GLU A 132 16.00 6.41 -3.48
N GLN A 133 15.92 7.55 -2.82
CA GLN A 133 17.07 8.40 -2.55
C GLN A 133 18.08 7.70 -1.63
N LYS A 134 17.62 6.99 -0.61
CA LYS A 134 18.49 6.20 0.27
C LYS A 134 19.23 5.11 -0.50
N VAL A 135 18.54 4.43 -1.41
CA VAL A 135 19.16 3.39 -2.27
C VAL A 135 20.22 4.03 -3.17
N ALA A 136 19.90 5.12 -3.83
CA ALA A 136 20.84 5.84 -4.69
C ALA A 136 22.09 6.30 -3.91
N ASN A 137 21.92 6.83 -2.70
CA ASN A 137 23.02 7.26 -1.85
C ASN A 137 23.93 6.08 -1.44
N ARG A 138 23.36 4.91 -1.12
CA ARG A 138 24.11 3.70 -0.81
C ARG A 138 24.98 3.27 -2.00
N PHE A 139 24.42 3.27 -3.20
CA PHE A 139 25.16 2.93 -4.41
C PHE A 139 26.29 3.93 -4.69
N SER A 140 26.05 5.22 -4.50
CA SER A 140 27.06 6.26 -4.66
C SER A 140 28.22 6.08 -3.69
N VAL A 141 27.96 5.79 -2.41
CA VAL A 141 28.98 5.51 -1.41
C VAL A 141 29.77 4.24 -1.76
N ALA A 142 29.10 3.16 -2.15
CA ALA A 142 29.76 1.92 -2.54
C ALA A 142 30.67 2.13 -3.75
N ALA A 143 30.25 2.87 -4.76
CA ALA A 143 31.07 3.23 -5.92
C ALA A 143 32.29 4.07 -5.52
N ALA A 144 32.15 5.03 -4.63
CA ALA A 144 33.25 5.84 -4.11
C ALA A 144 34.28 5.00 -3.34
N LEU A 145 33.81 4.03 -2.54
CA LEU A 145 34.70 3.14 -1.78
C LEU A 145 35.41 2.11 -2.68
N ALA A 146 34.82 1.74 -3.81
CA ALA A 146 35.40 0.81 -4.78
C ALA A 146 36.46 1.48 -5.70
N ALA A 147 36.40 2.77 -5.83
CA ALA A 147 37.37 3.55 -6.62
C ALA A 147 38.64 3.79 -5.80
#